data_ca9a38d68a283fb394e66bf07e54c6a6
#
_entry.id   ca9a38d68a283fb394e66bf07e54c6a6
#
_cell.length_a   1.000
_cell.length_b   1.000
_cell.length_c   1.000
_cell.angle_alpha   90.00
_cell.angle_beta   90.00
_cell.angle_gamma   90.00
#
_symmetry.space_group_name_H-M   'P 1'
#
loop_
_entity.id
_entity.type
_entity.pdbx_description
1 polymer ?
#
loop_
_entity_poly.entity_id
_entity_poly.type
_entity_poly.pdbx_seq_one_letter_code
_entity_poly.pdbx_strand_id
1 'polypeptide(L)'
;MSSPKFWRDEALPFVEARTVDDGRLVCYAPHSHSDFAIGAITRGRSIYWHQYGEHEVSEGTVVLMNPRLAHACNPIENELWAYRMLYVDASWLMQLQAELGLSDGVRFHEFKTLVTTNAQVYRAFVSMHEQLFATDLDELFKHSALVEFFVLLHQQLEFVPLEQTLHNARLEQAAQFIHTHCTNNLTLEAICAASGLSKSYLIRTFKAYHGMTPHAYLTNSRILYAQQRLKAGDPLAQIALDAGFADQAHFQRQFKRLVAATPAQYRAI
;
A
#
# COMPACT_ATOMS: atom_id res chain seq x y z
N MET A 1 -24.34 0.66 6.09
CA MET A 1 -23.02 0.72 5.43
C MET A 1 -22.10 -0.18 6.22
N SER A 2 -21.50 -1.18 5.60
CA SER A 2 -20.58 -2.08 6.29
C SER A 2 -19.23 -1.39 6.49
N SER A 3 -18.73 -1.40 7.71
CA SER A 3 -17.35 -0.99 7.99
C SER A 3 -16.39 -1.92 7.25
N PRO A 4 -15.21 -1.43 6.81
CA PRO A 4 -14.16 -2.32 6.32
C PRO A 4 -13.86 -3.42 7.34
N LYS A 5 -13.76 -4.66 6.87
CA LYS A 5 -13.31 -5.79 7.67
C LYS A 5 -11.83 -6.01 7.37
N PHE A 6 -11.05 -6.22 8.42
CA PHE A 6 -9.65 -6.54 8.28
C PHE A 6 -9.38 -7.94 8.84
N TRP A 7 -8.36 -8.58 8.38
CA TRP A 7 -7.83 -9.82 8.91
C TRP A 7 -6.32 -9.68 9.14
N ARG A 8 -5.88 -10.09 10.31
CA ARG A 8 -4.49 -10.22 10.71
C ARG A 8 -4.36 -11.50 11.55
N ASP A 9 -3.19 -12.10 11.53
CA ASP A 9 -2.87 -13.29 12.32
C ASP A 9 -1.43 -13.16 12.84
N GLU A 10 -1.23 -13.38 14.13
CA GLU A 10 0.10 -13.29 14.75
C GLU A 10 1.07 -14.34 14.20
N ALA A 11 0.55 -15.47 13.74
CA ALA A 11 1.33 -16.53 13.11
C ALA A 11 1.75 -16.17 11.66
N LEU A 12 1.03 -15.24 11.00
CA LEU A 12 1.31 -14.76 9.65
C LEU A 12 1.50 -13.23 9.64
N PRO A 13 2.50 -12.70 10.40
CA PRO A 13 2.63 -11.26 10.63
C PRO A 13 3.02 -10.45 9.38
N PHE A 14 3.45 -11.13 8.33
CA PHE A 14 3.87 -10.53 7.06
C PHE A 14 2.70 -10.19 6.13
N VAL A 15 1.46 -10.49 6.52
CA VAL A 15 0.28 -10.26 5.67
C VAL A 15 -0.89 -9.65 6.45
N GLU A 16 -1.58 -8.73 5.80
CA GLU A 16 -2.84 -8.15 6.25
C GLU A 16 -3.86 -8.20 5.10
N ALA A 17 -5.09 -8.64 5.37
CA ALA A 17 -6.15 -8.65 4.40
C ALA A 17 -7.28 -7.69 4.78
N ARG A 18 -7.95 -7.12 3.76
CA ARG A 18 -9.06 -6.19 3.95
C ARG A 18 -10.20 -6.50 2.99
N THR A 19 -11.42 -6.46 3.52
CA THR A 19 -12.67 -6.58 2.76
C THR A 19 -13.46 -5.29 2.85
N VAL A 20 -13.94 -4.78 1.70
CA VAL A 20 -14.89 -3.67 1.62
C VAL A 20 -16.05 -4.11 0.74
N ASP A 21 -17.22 -4.26 1.34
CA ASP A 21 -18.45 -4.72 0.65
C ASP A 21 -19.26 -3.56 0.05
N ASP A 22 -19.02 -2.33 0.51
CA ASP A 22 -19.59 -1.10 -0.04
C ASP A 22 -18.57 0.04 0.05
N GLY A 23 -17.95 0.33 -1.07
CA GLY A 23 -16.89 1.33 -1.21
C GLY A 23 -17.36 2.73 -1.60
N ARG A 24 -18.68 3.01 -1.71
CA ARG A 24 -19.20 4.31 -2.20
C ARG A 24 -18.70 5.52 -1.41
N LEU A 25 -18.40 5.36 -0.13
CA LEU A 25 -17.87 6.41 0.74
C LEU A 25 -16.35 6.26 1.00
N VAL A 26 -15.72 5.28 0.37
CA VAL A 26 -14.30 5.03 0.50
C VAL A 26 -13.57 5.89 -0.53
N CYS A 27 -12.90 6.93 -0.06
CA CYS A 27 -12.14 7.83 -0.91
C CYS A 27 -10.72 7.96 -0.37
N TYR A 28 -9.76 7.68 -1.23
CA TYR A 28 -8.33 7.77 -0.93
C TYR A 28 -7.71 9.00 -1.57
N ALA A 29 -6.96 9.77 -0.80
CA ALA A 29 -5.95 10.64 -1.40
C ALA A 29 -4.79 9.79 -1.94
N PRO A 30 -4.04 10.26 -2.94
CA PRO A 30 -2.82 9.61 -3.36
C PRO A 30 -1.91 9.31 -2.18
N HIS A 31 -1.51 8.04 -2.04
CA HIS A 31 -0.67 7.52 -0.97
C HIS A 31 0.21 6.39 -1.49
N SER A 32 1.18 5.99 -0.70
CA SER A 32 2.00 4.81 -0.94
C SER A 32 2.30 4.09 0.37
N HIS A 33 2.72 2.86 0.29
CA HIS A 33 3.17 2.05 1.43
C HIS A 33 4.43 1.26 1.07
N SER A 34 5.15 0.78 2.10
CA SER A 34 6.36 -0.04 1.92
C SER A 34 6.05 -1.47 1.48
N ASP A 35 4.85 -1.92 1.79
CA ASP A 35 4.38 -3.26 1.49
C ASP A 35 3.97 -3.38 0.01
N PHE A 36 4.08 -4.57 -0.54
CA PHE A 36 3.38 -4.90 -1.77
C PHE A 36 1.88 -5.01 -1.48
N ALA A 37 1.04 -4.45 -2.34
CA ALA A 37 -0.39 -4.65 -2.22
C ALA A 37 -1.02 -5.13 -3.52
N ILE A 38 -2.08 -5.93 -3.38
CA ILE A 38 -2.86 -6.46 -4.49
C ILE A 38 -4.32 -6.46 -4.11
N GLY A 39 -5.19 -6.07 -5.04
CA GLY A 39 -6.63 -6.05 -4.79
C GLY A 39 -7.44 -6.53 -5.98
N ALA A 40 -8.60 -7.12 -5.70
CA ALA A 40 -9.59 -7.50 -6.70
C ALA A 40 -10.87 -6.70 -6.54
N ILE A 41 -11.40 -6.17 -7.64
CA ILE A 41 -12.73 -5.58 -7.69
C ILE A 41 -13.73 -6.71 -7.80
N THR A 42 -14.56 -6.89 -6.75
CA THR A 42 -15.51 -8.00 -6.65
C THR A 42 -16.94 -7.60 -7.01
N ARG A 43 -17.20 -6.30 -7.18
CA ARG A 43 -18.49 -5.76 -7.63
C ARG A 43 -18.34 -4.32 -8.11
N GLY A 44 -19.08 -3.95 -9.16
CA GLY A 44 -19.19 -2.58 -9.65
C GLY A 44 -17.91 -2.08 -10.31
N ARG A 45 -17.71 -0.75 -10.26
CA ARG A 45 -16.60 -0.06 -10.94
C ARG A 45 -15.94 0.97 -10.04
N SER A 46 -14.66 1.24 -10.30
CA SER A 46 -13.92 2.31 -9.63
C SER A 46 -12.81 2.85 -10.52
N ILE A 47 -12.22 3.97 -10.14
CA ILE A 47 -11.03 4.52 -10.80
C ILE A 47 -9.79 4.12 -9.99
N TYR A 48 -8.89 3.37 -10.61
CA TYR A 48 -7.56 3.09 -10.09
C TYR A 48 -6.56 4.04 -10.74
N TRP A 49 -6.09 4.99 -9.95
CA TRP A 49 -5.01 5.91 -10.32
C TRP A 49 -3.68 5.45 -9.72
N HIS A 50 -2.62 5.51 -10.50
CA HIS A 50 -1.24 5.39 -10.04
C HIS A 50 -0.35 6.41 -10.74
N GLN A 51 0.86 6.61 -10.27
CA GLN A 51 1.75 7.66 -10.78
C GLN A 51 2.06 7.60 -12.29
N TYR A 52 1.80 6.47 -12.94
CA TYR A 52 2.04 6.28 -14.37
C TYR A 52 0.76 6.35 -15.22
N GLY A 53 -0.42 6.41 -14.62
CA GLY A 53 -1.68 6.46 -15.35
C GLY A 53 -2.93 6.26 -14.49
N GLU A 54 -4.06 6.25 -15.16
CA GLU A 54 -5.38 6.06 -14.57
C GLU A 54 -6.15 5.01 -15.38
N HIS A 55 -6.87 4.13 -14.68
CA HIS A 55 -7.63 3.03 -15.26
C HIS A 55 -9.01 2.96 -14.63
N GLU A 56 -10.04 2.88 -15.46
CA GLU A 56 -11.33 2.40 -15.00
C GLU A 56 -11.24 0.89 -14.79
N VAL A 57 -11.55 0.41 -13.59
CA VAL A 57 -11.50 -0.99 -13.20
C VAL A 57 -12.87 -1.45 -12.73
N SER A 58 -13.23 -2.68 -13.08
CA SER A 58 -14.53 -3.28 -12.82
C SER A 58 -14.41 -4.66 -12.21
N GLU A 59 -15.54 -5.26 -11.87
CA GLU A 59 -15.60 -6.64 -11.40
C GLU A 59 -14.78 -7.58 -12.29
N GLY A 60 -13.96 -8.43 -11.68
CA GLY A 60 -13.01 -9.31 -12.38
C GLY A 60 -11.63 -8.69 -12.60
N THR A 61 -11.43 -7.40 -12.30
CA THR A 61 -10.12 -6.76 -12.40
C THR A 61 -9.31 -6.96 -11.13
N VAL A 62 -8.01 -7.24 -11.29
CA VAL A 62 -7.02 -7.24 -10.21
C VAL A 62 -6.06 -6.08 -10.44
N VAL A 63 -5.77 -5.33 -9.37
CA VAL A 63 -4.85 -4.19 -9.34
C VAL A 63 -3.67 -4.49 -8.42
N LEU A 64 -2.47 -4.09 -8.84
CA LEU A 64 -1.23 -4.32 -8.11
C LEU A 64 -0.56 -2.98 -7.77
N MET A 65 -0.02 -2.89 -6.58
CA MET A 65 0.75 -1.75 -6.09
C MET A 65 2.12 -2.26 -5.63
N ASN A 66 3.14 -2.00 -6.43
CA ASN A 66 4.52 -2.24 -6.02
C ASN A 66 4.87 -1.41 -4.77
N PRO A 67 5.81 -1.84 -3.92
CA PRO A 67 6.27 -1.04 -2.80
C PRO A 67 6.61 0.39 -3.22
N ARG A 68 6.12 1.38 -2.46
CA ARG A 68 6.30 2.82 -2.68
C ARG A 68 5.61 3.42 -3.92
N LEU A 69 4.88 2.64 -4.71
CA LEU A 69 4.09 3.18 -5.82
C LEU A 69 2.97 4.08 -5.28
N ALA A 70 2.94 5.33 -5.69
CA ALA A 70 1.85 6.23 -5.35
C ALA A 70 0.58 5.85 -6.13
N HIS A 71 -0.52 5.64 -5.40
CA HIS A 71 -1.79 5.18 -5.95
C HIS A 71 -3.00 5.69 -5.17
N ALA A 72 -4.17 5.56 -5.77
CA ALA A 72 -5.47 5.77 -5.15
C ALA A 72 -6.53 4.96 -5.91
N CYS A 73 -7.54 4.45 -5.20
CA CYS A 73 -8.68 3.78 -5.82
C CYS A 73 -9.96 4.39 -5.30
N ASN A 74 -10.77 4.99 -6.18
CA ASN A 74 -11.90 5.81 -5.78
C ASN A 74 -13.18 5.44 -6.54
N PRO A 75 -14.37 5.57 -5.90
CA PRO A 75 -15.64 5.30 -6.55
C PRO A 75 -15.89 6.25 -7.74
N ILE A 76 -16.66 5.78 -8.70
CA ILE A 76 -17.21 6.58 -9.79
C ILE A 76 -18.59 7.08 -9.31
N GLU A 77 -18.78 8.40 -9.21
CA GLU A 77 -20.08 9.09 -9.00
C GLU A 77 -21.07 8.39 -8.05
N ASN A 78 -20.61 7.90 -6.89
CA ASN A 78 -21.41 7.13 -5.92
C ASN A 78 -21.89 5.75 -6.42
N GLU A 79 -21.33 5.21 -7.49
CA GLU A 79 -21.60 3.83 -7.90
C GLU A 79 -21.18 2.84 -6.82
N LEU A 80 -22.00 1.80 -6.65
CA LEU A 80 -21.65 0.72 -5.74
C LEU A 80 -20.43 -0.03 -6.28
N TRP A 81 -19.40 -0.17 -5.45
CA TRP A 81 -18.28 -1.04 -5.72
C TRP A 81 -17.83 -1.76 -4.46
N ALA A 82 -17.29 -2.94 -4.64
CA ALA A 82 -16.74 -3.76 -3.57
C ALA A 82 -15.38 -4.30 -3.98
N TYR A 83 -14.49 -4.50 -3.01
CA TYR A 83 -13.15 -4.98 -3.28
C TYR A 83 -12.57 -5.78 -2.12
N ARG A 84 -11.56 -6.56 -2.45
CA ARG A 84 -10.70 -7.30 -1.53
C ARG A 84 -9.28 -6.80 -1.70
N MET A 85 -8.58 -6.59 -0.61
CA MET A 85 -7.17 -6.14 -0.61
C MET A 85 -6.31 -7.07 0.23
N LEU A 86 -5.08 -7.26 -0.20
CA LEU A 86 -4.02 -7.92 0.54
C LEU A 86 -2.81 -6.99 0.57
N TYR A 87 -2.21 -6.83 1.74
CA TYR A 87 -0.95 -6.13 1.96
C TYR A 87 0.07 -7.14 2.44
N VAL A 88 1.23 -7.19 1.80
CA VAL A 88 2.25 -8.22 2.07
C VAL A 88 3.60 -7.53 2.28
N ASP A 89 4.30 -7.89 3.34
CA ASP A 89 5.65 -7.41 3.61
C ASP A 89 6.54 -7.64 2.38
N ALA A 90 7.13 -6.56 1.89
CA ALA A 90 7.96 -6.62 0.69
C ALA A 90 9.20 -7.50 0.86
N SER A 91 9.71 -7.64 2.09
CA SER A 91 10.88 -8.48 2.38
C SER A 91 10.51 -9.96 2.30
N TRP A 92 9.36 -10.35 2.81
CA TRP A 92 8.85 -11.72 2.67
C TRP A 92 8.64 -12.10 1.21
N LEU A 93 7.98 -11.21 0.44
CA LEU A 93 7.73 -11.48 -0.98
C LEU A 93 9.03 -11.49 -1.81
N MET A 94 10.01 -10.65 -1.46
CA MET A 94 11.34 -10.65 -2.07
C MET A 94 12.07 -11.97 -1.82
N GLN A 95 11.97 -12.54 -0.60
CA GLN A 95 12.53 -13.85 -0.30
C GLN A 95 11.87 -14.95 -1.14
N LEU A 96 10.54 -14.94 -1.25
CA LEU A 96 9.83 -15.88 -2.12
C LEU A 96 10.26 -15.73 -3.59
N GLN A 97 10.45 -14.50 -4.09
CA GLN A 97 10.98 -14.26 -5.44
C GLN A 97 12.38 -14.87 -5.64
N ALA A 98 13.23 -14.77 -4.62
CA ALA A 98 14.57 -15.38 -4.66
C ALA A 98 14.50 -16.92 -4.65
N GLU A 99 13.64 -17.51 -3.83
CA GLU A 99 13.41 -18.96 -3.78
C GLU A 99 12.87 -19.51 -5.10
N LEU A 100 12.08 -18.71 -5.82
CA LEU A 100 11.57 -19.04 -7.15
C LEU A 100 12.60 -18.77 -8.27
N GLY A 101 13.79 -18.27 -7.95
CA GLY A 101 14.84 -17.93 -8.92
C GLY A 101 14.52 -16.69 -9.79
N LEU A 102 13.61 -15.83 -9.34
CA LEU A 102 13.15 -14.64 -10.08
C LEU A 102 13.91 -13.36 -9.71
N SER A 103 14.66 -13.37 -8.62
CA SER A 103 15.46 -12.24 -8.16
C SER A 103 16.73 -12.69 -7.46
N ASP A 104 17.65 -11.74 -7.22
CA ASP A 104 18.90 -11.96 -6.46
C ASP A 104 18.70 -11.95 -4.93
N GLY A 105 17.48 -11.74 -4.45
CA GLY A 105 17.14 -11.61 -3.03
C GLY A 105 17.60 -10.31 -2.37
N VAL A 106 18.20 -9.38 -3.14
CA VAL A 106 18.67 -8.09 -2.65
C VAL A 106 17.65 -6.97 -2.88
N ARG A 107 16.89 -7.09 -3.98
CA ARG A 107 15.87 -6.12 -4.36
C ARG A 107 14.57 -6.80 -4.71
N PHE A 108 13.47 -6.16 -4.33
CA PHE A 108 12.14 -6.56 -4.76
C PHE A 108 12.02 -6.43 -6.28
N HIS A 109 11.62 -7.50 -6.94
CA HIS A 109 11.38 -7.50 -8.38
C HIS A 109 9.97 -7.00 -8.66
N GLU A 110 9.88 -5.78 -9.15
CA GLU A 110 8.60 -5.08 -9.37
C GLU A 110 7.78 -5.70 -10.51
N PHE A 111 6.49 -5.80 -10.30
CA PHE A 111 5.56 -6.16 -11.37
C PHE A 111 5.42 -4.98 -12.34
N LYS A 112 5.57 -5.26 -13.63
CA LYS A 112 5.28 -4.32 -14.72
C LYS A 112 3.77 -4.22 -14.95
N THR A 113 3.07 -5.33 -14.79
CA THR A 113 1.62 -5.40 -14.91
C THR A 113 0.97 -4.90 -13.62
N LEU A 114 0.40 -3.69 -13.66
CA LEU A 114 -0.27 -3.07 -12.50
C LEU A 114 -1.79 -3.25 -12.52
N VAL A 115 -2.35 -3.65 -13.66
CA VAL A 115 -3.79 -3.94 -13.83
C VAL A 115 -3.92 -5.17 -14.71
N THR A 116 -4.74 -6.12 -14.31
CA THR A 116 -5.00 -7.34 -15.10
C THR A 116 -6.45 -7.79 -14.98
N THR A 117 -6.99 -8.33 -16.07
CA THR A 117 -8.29 -9.02 -16.13
C THR A 117 -8.13 -10.52 -16.30
N ASN A 118 -6.93 -11.06 -16.02
CA ASN A 118 -6.68 -12.50 -16.09
C ASN A 118 -7.59 -13.24 -15.10
N ALA A 119 -8.53 -14.01 -15.63
CA ALA A 119 -9.55 -14.70 -14.85
C ALA A 119 -8.97 -15.76 -13.89
N GLN A 120 -7.79 -16.33 -14.20
CA GLN A 120 -7.13 -17.28 -13.30
C GLN A 120 -6.55 -16.57 -12.09
N VAL A 121 -5.86 -15.43 -12.29
CA VAL A 121 -5.32 -14.60 -11.21
C VAL A 121 -6.46 -14.08 -10.33
N TYR A 122 -7.54 -13.59 -10.93
CA TYR A 122 -8.71 -13.09 -10.20
C TYR A 122 -9.32 -14.17 -9.29
N ARG A 123 -9.64 -15.34 -9.85
CA ARG A 123 -10.26 -16.44 -9.08
C ARG A 123 -9.34 -16.96 -7.98
N ALA A 124 -8.05 -17.11 -8.26
CA ALA A 124 -7.07 -17.55 -7.28
C ALA A 124 -6.94 -16.54 -6.12
N PHE A 125 -6.90 -15.23 -6.44
CA PHE A 125 -6.85 -14.18 -5.43
C PHE A 125 -8.09 -14.18 -4.53
N VAL A 126 -9.29 -14.21 -5.12
CA VAL A 126 -10.54 -14.20 -4.34
C VAL A 126 -10.63 -15.42 -3.46
N SER A 127 -10.33 -16.62 -3.99
CA SER A 127 -10.34 -17.87 -3.22
C SER A 127 -9.35 -17.85 -2.05
N MET A 128 -8.09 -17.45 -2.29
CA MET A 128 -7.08 -17.32 -1.24
C MET A 128 -7.52 -16.30 -0.18
N HIS A 129 -8.05 -15.15 -0.60
CA HIS A 129 -8.52 -14.12 0.32
C HIS A 129 -9.68 -14.62 1.21
N GLU A 130 -10.64 -15.38 0.68
CA GLU A 130 -11.72 -16.00 1.45
C GLU A 130 -11.19 -17.01 2.46
N GLN A 131 -10.18 -17.80 2.08
CA GLN A 131 -9.52 -18.77 2.96
C GLN A 131 -8.82 -18.09 4.16
N LEU A 132 -8.24 -16.90 3.98
CA LEU A 132 -7.66 -16.15 5.11
C LEU A 132 -8.72 -15.79 6.16
N PHE A 133 -9.94 -15.42 5.75
CA PHE A 133 -11.03 -15.08 6.66
C PHE A 133 -11.77 -16.30 7.24
N ALA A 134 -11.53 -17.49 6.73
CA ALA A 134 -12.13 -18.71 7.26
C ALA A 134 -11.54 -19.04 8.64
N THR A 135 -12.43 -19.34 9.60
CA THR A 135 -12.05 -19.61 11.00
C THR A 135 -11.75 -21.07 11.28
N ASP A 136 -12.11 -21.95 10.37
CA ASP A 136 -11.93 -23.40 10.41
C ASP A 136 -10.65 -23.90 9.73
N LEU A 137 -9.90 -23.00 9.09
CA LEU A 137 -8.62 -23.30 8.45
C LEU A 137 -7.45 -22.94 9.35
N ASP A 138 -6.48 -23.85 9.45
CA ASP A 138 -5.27 -23.66 10.23
C ASP A 138 -4.23 -22.74 9.54
N GLU A 139 -3.20 -22.37 10.29
CA GLU A 139 -2.10 -21.53 9.83
C GLU A 139 -1.37 -22.11 8.61
N LEU A 140 -1.05 -23.41 8.66
CA LEU A 140 -0.31 -24.07 7.58
C LEU A 140 -1.09 -24.01 6.26
N PHE A 141 -2.41 -24.23 6.33
CA PHE A 141 -3.26 -24.13 5.14
C PHE A 141 -3.27 -22.72 4.57
N LYS A 142 -3.47 -21.70 5.44
CA LYS A 142 -3.47 -20.28 5.03
C LYS A 142 -2.14 -19.84 4.44
N HIS A 143 -1.03 -20.25 5.07
CA HIS A 143 0.31 -19.96 4.56
C HIS A 143 0.55 -20.62 3.19
N SER A 144 0.17 -21.90 3.04
CA SER A 144 0.28 -22.61 1.77
C SER A 144 -0.52 -21.91 0.67
N ALA A 145 -1.76 -21.51 0.95
CA ALA A 145 -2.60 -20.79 0.00
C ALA A 145 -1.99 -19.44 -0.45
N LEU A 146 -1.32 -18.72 0.46
CA LEU A 146 -0.58 -17.50 0.12
C LEU A 146 0.58 -17.79 -0.83
N VAL A 147 1.41 -18.79 -0.50
CA VAL A 147 2.56 -19.17 -1.34
C VAL A 147 2.09 -19.63 -2.73
N GLU A 148 1.08 -20.50 -2.81
CA GLU A 148 0.51 -21.00 -4.07
C GLU A 148 -0.01 -19.85 -4.92
N PHE A 149 -0.74 -18.91 -4.31
CA PHE A 149 -1.23 -17.73 -5.02
C PHE A 149 -0.08 -16.88 -5.58
N PHE A 150 0.97 -16.60 -4.80
CA PHE A 150 2.09 -15.80 -5.28
C PHE A 150 2.92 -16.52 -6.33
N VAL A 151 3.08 -17.84 -6.24
CA VAL A 151 3.71 -18.64 -7.32
C VAL A 151 2.92 -18.49 -8.62
N LEU A 152 1.59 -18.64 -8.57
CA LEU A 152 0.73 -18.44 -9.74
C LEU A 152 0.87 -16.99 -10.27
N LEU A 153 0.81 -15.99 -9.41
CA LEU A 153 0.91 -14.58 -9.80
C LEU A 153 2.20 -14.31 -10.58
N HIS A 154 3.33 -14.86 -10.10
CA HIS A 154 4.62 -14.71 -10.73
C HIS A 154 4.72 -15.42 -12.09
N GLN A 155 3.96 -16.48 -12.29
CA GLN A 155 3.89 -17.19 -13.59
C GLN A 155 3.01 -16.48 -14.62
N GLN A 156 2.05 -15.68 -14.18
CA GLN A 156 1.03 -15.09 -15.05
C GLN A 156 1.30 -13.63 -15.44
N LEU A 157 2.16 -12.91 -14.70
CA LEU A 157 2.34 -11.47 -14.87
C LEU A 157 3.78 -11.11 -15.26
N GLU A 158 3.92 -10.00 -15.98
CA GLU A 158 5.21 -9.47 -16.39
C GLU A 158 5.88 -8.64 -15.28
N PHE A 159 7.21 -8.66 -15.29
CA PHE A 159 8.08 -7.89 -14.39
C PHE A 159 8.77 -6.73 -15.11
N VAL A 160 9.14 -5.71 -14.32
CA VAL A 160 10.04 -4.66 -14.78
C VAL A 160 11.43 -5.26 -14.96
N PRO A 161 12.09 -5.11 -16.14
CA PRO A 161 13.47 -5.57 -16.29
C PRO A 161 14.37 -4.92 -15.23
N LEU A 162 15.19 -5.73 -14.54
CA LEU A 162 16.06 -5.27 -13.44
C LEU A 162 17.00 -4.12 -13.85
N GLU A 163 17.34 -4.02 -15.13
CA GLU A 163 18.19 -2.97 -15.70
C GLU A 163 17.46 -1.62 -15.93
N GLN A 164 16.13 -1.60 -15.91
CA GLN A 164 15.30 -0.42 -16.26
C GLN A 164 14.82 0.38 -15.06
N THR A 165 15.18 0.03 -13.85
CA THR A 165 14.81 0.79 -12.67
C THR A 165 15.55 2.14 -12.70
N LEU A 166 14.86 3.20 -13.17
CA LEU A 166 15.39 4.57 -13.19
C LEU A 166 15.65 5.04 -11.76
N HIS A 167 16.85 4.85 -11.28
CA HIS A 167 17.27 5.28 -9.95
C HIS A 167 17.72 6.74 -10.00
N ASN A 168 16.91 7.65 -9.47
CA ASN A 168 17.39 8.98 -9.12
C ASN A 168 17.85 8.98 -7.66
N ALA A 169 19.11 8.63 -7.42
CA ALA A 169 19.68 8.47 -6.09
C ALA A 169 19.42 9.67 -5.15
N ARG A 170 19.41 10.90 -5.67
CA ARG A 170 19.16 12.11 -4.86
C ARG A 170 17.69 12.25 -4.47
N LEU A 171 16.74 11.89 -5.33
CA LEU A 171 15.32 11.89 -5.00
C LEU A 171 14.99 10.77 -4.01
N GLU A 172 15.60 9.59 -4.19
CA GLU A 172 15.50 8.50 -3.21
C GLU A 172 16.08 8.90 -1.84
N GLN A 173 17.23 9.60 -1.83
CA GLN A 173 17.83 10.12 -0.60
C GLN A 173 16.92 11.14 0.09
N ALA A 174 16.25 12.02 -0.68
CA ALA A 174 15.24 12.94 -0.14
C ALA A 174 14.06 12.19 0.47
N ALA A 175 13.52 11.19 -0.22
CA ALA A 175 12.40 10.37 0.25
C ALA A 175 12.79 9.57 1.51
N GLN A 176 13.96 8.96 1.51
CA GLN A 176 14.49 8.23 2.67
C GLN A 176 14.69 9.15 3.88
N PHE A 177 15.22 10.36 3.66
CA PHE A 177 15.38 11.35 4.72
C PHE A 177 14.02 11.77 5.32
N ILE A 178 13.02 12.02 4.47
CA ILE A 178 11.65 12.33 4.94
C ILE A 178 11.09 11.15 5.73
N HIS A 179 11.23 9.93 5.24
CA HIS A 179 10.71 8.72 5.90
C HIS A 179 11.35 8.52 7.28
N THR A 180 12.67 8.57 7.36
CA THR A 180 13.44 8.35 8.61
C THR A 180 13.16 9.39 9.68
N HIS A 181 12.91 10.66 9.27
CA HIS A 181 12.72 11.77 10.20
C HIS A 181 11.27 12.28 10.23
N CYS A 182 10.30 11.49 9.78
CA CYS A 182 8.91 11.93 9.59
C CYS A 182 8.24 12.43 10.88
N THR A 183 8.66 11.95 12.05
CA THR A 183 8.15 12.38 13.36
C THR A 183 8.66 13.75 13.79
N ASN A 184 9.72 14.25 13.15
CA ASN A 184 10.32 15.54 13.47
C ASN A 184 9.64 16.70 12.70
N ASN A 185 9.91 17.92 13.14
CA ASN A 185 9.52 19.10 12.37
C ASN A 185 10.48 19.31 11.19
N LEU A 186 10.17 18.69 10.05
CA LEU A 186 11.00 18.78 8.85
C LEU A 186 10.73 20.05 8.07
N THR A 187 11.81 20.72 7.65
CA THR A 187 11.76 21.87 6.73
C THR A 187 12.22 21.45 5.33
N LEU A 188 11.80 22.21 4.33
CA LEU A 188 12.24 22.01 2.95
C LEU A 188 13.77 22.14 2.82
N GLU A 189 14.37 23.07 3.59
CA GLU A 189 15.81 23.29 3.68
C GLU A 189 16.55 22.04 4.16
N ALA A 190 16.04 21.38 5.20
CA ALA A 190 16.63 20.14 5.73
C ALA A 190 16.61 19.01 4.70
N ILE A 191 15.50 18.86 3.97
CA ILE A 191 15.39 17.85 2.90
C ILE A 191 16.36 18.16 1.76
N CYS A 192 16.47 19.43 1.37
CA CYS A 192 17.43 19.86 0.34
C CYS A 192 18.87 19.60 0.76
N ALA A 193 19.22 19.95 2.00
CA ALA A 193 20.56 19.70 2.53
C ALA A 193 20.93 18.22 2.55
N ALA A 194 19.98 17.36 2.99
CA ALA A 194 20.18 15.92 3.05
C ALA A 194 20.36 15.27 1.66
N SER A 195 19.69 15.80 0.62
CA SER A 195 19.69 15.20 -0.75
C SER A 195 20.63 15.89 -1.74
N GLY A 196 21.22 17.04 -1.35
CA GLY A 196 22.02 17.87 -2.26
C GLY A 196 21.22 18.47 -3.43
N LEU A 197 19.90 18.64 -3.27
CA LEU A 197 19.01 19.21 -4.26
C LEU A 197 18.67 20.66 -3.94
N SER A 198 18.51 21.51 -4.97
CA SER A 198 17.93 22.83 -4.79
C SER A 198 16.41 22.73 -4.54
N LYS A 199 15.83 23.71 -3.81
CA LYS A 199 14.38 23.77 -3.52
C LYS A 199 13.53 23.66 -4.78
N SER A 200 13.86 24.44 -5.81
CA SER A 200 13.11 24.46 -7.06
C SER A 200 13.16 23.11 -7.79
N TYR A 201 14.32 22.47 -7.80
CA TYR A 201 14.47 21.15 -8.41
C TYR A 201 13.68 20.10 -7.61
N LEU A 202 13.84 20.06 -6.28
CA LEU A 202 13.13 19.13 -5.43
C LEU A 202 11.61 19.23 -5.61
N ILE A 203 11.03 20.44 -5.51
CA ILE A 203 9.57 20.61 -5.62
C ILE A 203 9.07 20.15 -6.99
N ARG A 204 9.77 20.50 -8.06
CA ARG A 204 9.35 20.17 -9.43
C ARG A 204 9.46 18.68 -9.75
N THR A 205 10.55 18.04 -9.32
CA THR A 205 10.85 16.67 -9.75
C THR A 205 10.38 15.60 -8.77
N PHE A 206 10.28 15.90 -7.46
CA PHE A 206 9.87 14.94 -6.46
C PHE A 206 8.45 14.40 -6.72
N LYS A 207 7.51 15.27 -7.07
CA LYS A 207 6.14 14.84 -7.41
C LYS A 207 6.12 13.99 -8.68
N ALA A 208 6.90 14.35 -9.70
CA ALA A 208 6.97 13.58 -10.94
C ALA A 208 7.56 12.18 -10.71
N TYR A 209 8.53 12.07 -9.78
CA TYR A 209 9.23 10.82 -9.49
C TYR A 209 8.51 9.92 -8.47
N HIS A 210 7.94 10.50 -7.39
CA HIS A 210 7.26 9.76 -6.31
C HIS A 210 5.73 9.84 -6.36
N GLY A 211 5.13 10.48 -7.37
CA GLY A 211 3.67 10.67 -7.49
C GLY A 211 3.07 11.63 -6.47
N MET A 212 3.83 12.10 -5.48
CA MET A 212 3.39 12.96 -4.37
C MET A 212 4.36 14.10 -4.14
N THR A 213 3.85 15.26 -3.63
CA THR A 213 4.72 16.35 -3.18
C THR A 213 5.51 15.93 -1.93
N PRO A 214 6.68 16.56 -1.61
CA PRO A 214 7.42 16.27 -0.37
C PRO A 214 6.56 16.36 0.89
N HIS A 215 5.66 17.33 0.98
CA HIS A 215 4.74 17.49 2.12
C HIS A 215 3.70 16.35 2.18
N ALA A 216 3.13 15.94 1.05
CA ALA A 216 2.20 14.81 1.00
C ALA A 216 2.91 13.50 1.37
N TYR A 217 4.14 13.32 0.92
CA TYR A 217 4.99 12.17 1.25
C TYR A 217 5.33 12.14 2.75
N LEU A 218 5.65 13.30 3.37
CA LEU A 218 5.84 13.41 4.82
C LEU A 218 4.57 13.03 5.59
N THR A 219 3.42 13.55 5.18
CA THR A 219 2.13 13.21 5.81
C THR A 219 1.83 11.72 5.70
N ASN A 220 2.09 11.13 4.52
CA ASN A 220 1.96 9.69 4.29
C ASN A 220 2.90 8.89 5.22
N SER A 221 4.17 9.27 5.33
CA SER A 221 5.15 8.61 6.22
C SER A 221 4.73 8.66 7.69
N ARG A 222 4.15 9.78 8.14
CA ARG A 222 3.57 9.92 9.49
C ARG A 222 2.39 8.97 9.73
N ILE A 223 1.55 8.77 8.72
CA ILE A 223 0.42 7.82 8.81
C ILE A 223 0.92 6.38 8.85
N LEU A 224 1.94 6.03 8.07
CA LEU A 224 2.57 4.70 8.14
C LEU A 224 3.17 4.42 9.52
N TYR A 225 3.90 5.39 10.10
CA TYR A 225 4.37 5.32 11.48
C TYR A 225 3.22 5.11 12.46
N ALA A 226 2.14 5.90 12.33
CA ALA A 226 0.97 5.78 13.21
C ALA A 226 0.27 4.43 13.08
N GLN A 227 0.22 3.81 11.90
CA GLN A 227 -0.33 2.48 11.70
C GLN A 227 0.46 1.42 12.48
N GLN A 228 1.78 1.50 12.50
CA GLN A 228 2.63 0.59 13.29
C GLN A 228 2.37 0.74 14.79
N ARG A 229 2.26 1.99 15.29
CA ARG A 229 1.97 2.26 16.70
C ARG A 229 0.55 1.83 17.10
N LEU A 230 -0.42 1.94 16.18
CA LEU A 230 -1.78 1.45 16.39
C LEU A 230 -1.81 -0.08 16.53
N LYS A 231 -1.06 -0.79 15.71
CA LYS A 231 -0.90 -2.26 15.80
C LYS A 231 -0.24 -2.66 17.14
N ALA A 232 0.68 -1.85 17.65
CA ALA A 232 1.32 -2.06 18.96
C ALA A 232 0.41 -1.71 20.17
N GLY A 233 -0.80 -1.15 19.92
CA GLY A 233 -1.77 -0.85 20.98
C GLY A 233 -1.65 0.52 21.65
N ASP A 234 -0.77 1.40 21.19
CA ASP A 234 -0.50 2.69 21.80
C ASP A 234 -1.73 3.63 21.86
N PRO A 235 -1.83 4.52 22.85
CA PRO A 235 -2.92 5.47 22.96
C PRO A 235 -3.01 6.44 21.78
N LEU A 236 -4.22 6.68 21.23
CA LEU A 236 -4.43 7.54 20.06
C LEU A 236 -3.89 8.95 20.21
N ALA A 237 -4.05 9.56 21.39
CA ALA A 237 -3.56 10.90 21.66
C ALA A 237 -2.02 10.96 21.60
N GLN A 238 -1.35 9.95 22.15
CA GLN A 238 0.10 9.83 22.12
C GLN A 238 0.62 9.62 20.71
N ILE A 239 -0.02 8.72 19.94
CA ILE A 239 0.33 8.48 18.53
C ILE A 239 0.26 9.77 17.71
N ALA A 240 -0.79 10.59 17.90
CA ALA A 240 -0.94 11.84 17.16
C ALA A 240 0.24 12.81 17.40
N LEU A 241 0.66 12.94 18.66
CA LEU A 241 1.80 13.78 19.04
C LEU A 241 3.13 13.22 18.52
N ASP A 242 3.39 11.93 18.77
CA ASP A 242 4.63 11.26 18.38
C ASP A 242 4.81 11.21 16.85
N ALA A 243 3.71 11.10 16.10
CA ALA A 243 3.73 11.15 14.64
C ALA A 243 3.90 12.60 14.09
N GLY A 244 3.99 13.61 14.93
CA GLY A 244 4.23 15.00 14.53
C GLY A 244 3.00 15.72 13.96
N PHE A 245 1.77 15.31 14.34
CA PHE A 245 0.55 16.05 14.03
C PHE A 245 0.29 17.14 15.07
N ALA A 246 -0.33 18.24 14.63
CA ALA A 246 -0.63 19.37 15.51
C ALA A 246 -1.59 18.98 16.65
N ASP A 247 -2.56 18.11 16.36
CA ASP A 247 -3.54 17.60 17.32
C ASP A 247 -4.15 16.28 16.84
N GLN A 248 -4.91 15.64 17.74
CA GLN A 248 -5.57 14.36 17.44
C GLN A 248 -6.63 14.48 16.32
N ALA A 249 -7.33 15.62 16.21
CA ALA A 249 -8.34 15.81 15.18
C ALA A 249 -7.71 15.92 13.79
N HIS A 250 -6.56 16.63 13.69
CA HIS A 250 -5.76 16.68 12.46
C HIS A 250 -5.26 15.29 12.07
N PHE A 251 -4.71 14.54 13.02
CA PHE A 251 -4.30 13.14 12.80
C PHE A 251 -5.45 12.29 12.27
N GLN A 252 -6.62 12.28 12.94
CA GLN A 252 -7.76 11.47 12.53
C GLN A 252 -8.26 11.80 11.12
N ARG A 253 -8.30 13.09 10.74
CA ARG A 253 -8.67 13.51 9.39
C ARG A 253 -7.69 13.00 8.34
N GLN A 254 -6.38 13.13 8.58
CA GLN A 254 -5.35 12.65 7.64
C GLN A 254 -5.33 11.12 7.57
N PHE A 255 -5.48 10.45 8.70
CA PHE A 255 -5.54 8.99 8.76
C PHE A 255 -6.73 8.47 7.93
N LYS A 256 -7.94 9.00 8.16
CA LYS A 256 -9.13 8.61 7.38
C LYS A 256 -8.95 8.90 5.89
N ARG A 257 -8.31 10.01 5.53
CA ARG A 257 -8.05 10.38 4.13
C ARG A 257 -7.10 9.44 3.40
N LEU A 258 -6.10 8.88 4.11
CA LEU A 258 -5.08 8.03 3.49
C LEU A 258 -5.37 6.53 3.66
N VAL A 259 -6.09 6.13 4.72
CA VAL A 259 -6.37 4.72 5.05
C VAL A 259 -7.83 4.35 4.75
N ALA A 260 -8.70 5.35 4.52
CA ALA A 260 -10.16 5.19 4.36
C ALA A 260 -10.84 4.40 5.51
N ALA A 261 -10.25 4.47 6.70
CA ALA A 261 -10.79 3.95 7.96
C ALA A 261 -10.39 4.90 9.08
N THR A 262 -11.12 4.93 10.18
CA THR A 262 -10.67 5.67 11.37
C THR A 262 -9.54 4.91 12.07
N PRO A 263 -8.67 5.61 12.86
CA PRO A 263 -7.66 4.93 13.67
C PRO A 263 -8.25 3.86 14.61
N ALA A 264 -9.44 4.11 15.16
CA ALA A 264 -10.12 3.15 16.03
C ALA A 264 -10.58 1.90 15.26
N GLN A 265 -11.15 2.06 14.06
CA GLN A 265 -11.51 0.93 13.19
C GLN A 265 -10.28 0.13 12.76
N TYR A 266 -9.15 0.80 12.51
CA TYR A 266 -7.91 0.15 12.10
C TYR A 266 -7.25 -0.61 13.26
N ARG A 267 -7.42 -0.15 14.52
CA ARG A 267 -6.92 -0.81 15.74
C ARG A 267 -7.75 -2.02 16.14
N ALA A 268 -9.07 -1.99 15.95
CA ALA A 268 -10.04 -2.96 16.48
C ALA A 268 -9.96 -4.35 15.81
N ILE A 269 -8.75 -4.81 15.52
CA ILE A 269 -8.51 -6.06 14.79
C ILE A 269 -7.60 -6.94 15.66
#